data_854b436473fd8ccccd6862d0df7e049d
#
_entry.id   854b436473fd8ccccd6862d0df7e049d
#
_cell.length_a   1.000
_cell.length_b   1.000
_cell.length_c   1.000
_cell.angle_alpha   90.00
_cell.angle_beta   90.00
_cell.angle_gamma   90.00
#
_symmetry.space_group_name_H-M   'P 1'
#
loop_
_entity.id
_entity.type
_entity.pdbx_description
1 polymer ?
#
loop_
_entity_poly.entity_id
_entity_poly.type
_entity_poly.pdbx_seq_one_letter_code
_entity_poly.pdbx_strand_id
1 'polypeptide(L)'
;MVPSCHLNNRSGFPTLTNRQPLNYDIETLAIISGRASGEHHGVVNTPVYRASTILHSDARAFETRHDIFDRYKVVYGLLGAPTTFALEEAMIALTGGHDAVLTSSGLSAVTISLLSFMSAGDHLLITDSVYWPTRAFCDQTLSRFGVDVTYYDPTIGAYIESLIRPNTRVIFLESPGSMTFEVQDIPAIT
;
A
#
# COMPACT_ATOMS: atom_id res chain seq x y z
N MET A 1 40.58 -10.48 -28.32
CA MET A 1 39.38 -11.31 -28.59
C MET A 1 38.49 -11.16 -27.39
N VAL A 2 37.48 -10.28 -27.45
CA VAL A 2 36.53 -10.03 -26.35
C VAL A 2 35.32 -10.94 -26.57
N PRO A 3 34.86 -11.72 -25.60
CA PRO A 3 33.69 -12.59 -25.79
C PRO A 3 32.43 -11.76 -25.99
N SER A 4 31.67 -12.05 -27.03
CA SER A 4 30.39 -11.44 -27.33
C SER A 4 29.38 -11.77 -26.22
N CYS A 5 29.00 -10.75 -25.47
CA CYS A 5 27.90 -10.83 -24.53
C CYS A 5 26.57 -10.90 -25.31
N HIS A 6 26.00 -12.07 -25.41
CA HIS A 6 24.63 -12.23 -25.92
C HIS A 6 23.67 -11.64 -24.91
N LEU A 7 23.22 -10.42 -25.17
CA LEU A 7 22.09 -9.79 -24.50
C LEU A 7 20.82 -10.58 -24.87
N ASN A 8 20.45 -11.52 -24.03
CA ASN A 8 19.12 -12.10 -24.05
C ASN A 8 18.10 -10.99 -23.74
N ASN A 9 17.38 -10.60 -24.76
CA ASN A 9 16.28 -9.63 -24.72
C ASN A 9 15.13 -10.24 -23.88
N ARG A 10 15.15 -10.04 -22.55
CA ARG A 10 14.00 -10.25 -21.68
C ARG A 10 13.42 -8.90 -21.33
N SER A 11 12.53 -8.41 -22.17
CA SER A 11 11.57 -7.36 -21.85
C SER A 11 10.54 -7.94 -20.89
N GLY A 12 10.79 -7.81 -19.60
CA GLY A 12 9.84 -8.17 -18.55
C GLY A 12 10.45 -7.79 -17.21
N PHE A 13 9.86 -6.82 -16.54
CA PHE A 13 10.09 -6.67 -15.10
C PHE A 13 9.79 -8.01 -14.44
N PRO A 14 10.65 -8.53 -13.54
CA PRO A 14 10.33 -9.74 -12.81
C PRO A 14 9.05 -9.46 -11.99
N THR A 15 7.99 -10.18 -12.31
CA THR A 15 6.77 -10.18 -11.49
C THR A 15 7.14 -10.57 -10.06
N LEU A 16 6.52 -9.96 -9.05
CA LEU A 16 6.74 -10.23 -7.62
C LEU A 16 6.63 -11.73 -7.27
N THR A 17 5.93 -12.51 -8.09
CA THR A 17 5.76 -13.96 -7.95
C THR A 17 7.05 -14.77 -8.05
N ASN A 18 8.16 -14.18 -8.50
CA ASN A 18 9.45 -14.88 -8.71
C ASN A 18 10.60 -14.29 -7.87
N ARG A 19 10.35 -13.32 -6.99
CA ARG A 19 11.37 -12.84 -6.07
C ARG A 19 11.42 -13.79 -4.87
N GLN A 20 12.49 -14.54 -4.75
CA GLN A 20 12.81 -15.20 -3.48
C GLN A 20 12.87 -14.12 -2.40
N PRO A 21 12.30 -14.36 -1.20
CA PRO A 21 12.42 -13.41 -0.11
C PRO A 21 13.91 -13.14 0.10
N LEU A 22 14.29 -11.89 -0.06
CA LEU A 22 15.66 -11.45 0.20
C LEU A 22 15.87 -11.63 1.70
N ASN A 23 16.67 -12.62 2.06
CA ASN A 23 16.99 -12.91 3.48
C ASN A 23 18.05 -11.92 3.99
N TYR A 24 17.69 -10.62 3.96
CA TYR A 24 18.51 -9.53 4.46
C TYR A 24 17.89 -8.94 5.72
N ASP A 25 18.74 -8.42 6.59
CA ASP A 25 18.30 -7.62 7.74
C ASP A 25 17.60 -6.34 7.27
N ILE A 26 16.70 -5.80 8.11
CA ILE A 26 15.85 -4.67 7.76
C ILE A 26 16.65 -3.43 7.37
N GLU A 27 17.81 -3.23 7.97
CA GLU A 27 18.73 -2.13 7.64
C GLU A 27 19.24 -2.24 6.21
N THR A 28 19.55 -3.46 5.77
CA THR A 28 19.97 -3.72 4.38
C THR A 28 18.80 -3.54 3.43
N LEU A 29 17.61 -4.05 3.76
CA LEU A 29 16.39 -3.86 2.98
C LEU A 29 16.07 -2.38 2.81
N ALA A 30 16.20 -1.56 3.86
CA ALA A 30 15.97 -0.12 3.79
C ALA A 30 16.88 0.60 2.77
N ILE A 31 18.07 0.05 2.53
CA ILE A 31 19.03 0.64 1.59
C ILE A 31 18.81 0.16 0.15
N ILE A 32 18.50 -1.13 -0.05
CA ILE A 32 18.52 -1.74 -1.39
C ILE A 32 17.14 -1.86 -2.05
N SER A 33 16.04 -1.84 -1.28
CA SER A 33 14.70 -2.07 -1.81
C SER A 33 14.26 -0.97 -2.77
N GLY A 34 13.46 -1.33 -3.78
CA GLY A 34 12.99 -0.41 -4.80
C GLY A 34 14.06 0.10 -5.76
N ARG A 35 15.25 -0.50 -5.76
CA ARG A 35 16.37 -0.13 -6.63
C ARG A 35 16.65 -1.21 -7.67
N ALA A 36 16.79 -0.80 -8.93
CA ALA A 36 17.09 -1.67 -10.04
C ALA A 36 18.19 -1.04 -10.93
N SER A 37 19.34 -0.73 -10.35
CA SER A 37 20.41 0.01 -11.02
C SER A 37 20.87 -0.63 -12.34
N GLY A 38 20.80 -1.96 -12.46
CA GLY A 38 21.09 -2.67 -13.71
C GLY A 38 20.13 -2.32 -14.85
N GLU A 39 18.90 -1.93 -14.55
CA GLU A 39 17.89 -1.50 -15.53
C GLU A 39 18.00 -0.01 -15.87
N HIS A 40 18.76 0.74 -15.10
CA HIS A 40 18.89 2.19 -15.18
C HIS A 40 20.34 2.63 -15.49
N HIS A 41 21.03 1.90 -16.37
CA HIS A 41 22.40 2.23 -16.80
C HIS A 41 23.42 2.37 -15.65
N GLY A 42 23.19 1.67 -14.52
CA GLY A 42 24.03 1.76 -13.33
C GLY A 42 23.68 2.90 -12.37
N VAL A 43 22.65 3.69 -12.66
CA VAL A 43 22.14 4.73 -11.76
C VAL A 43 21.53 4.06 -10.52
N VAL A 44 21.99 4.47 -9.33
CA VAL A 44 21.61 3.79 -8.08
C VAL A 44 20.14 3.97 -7.76
N ASN A 45 19.62 5.18 -7.87
CA ASN A 45 18.23 5.48 -7.59
C ASN A 45 17.37 5.35 -8.86
N THR A 46 16.15 4.87 -8.74
CA THR A 46 15.21 4.83 -9.86
C THR A 46 14.99 6.23 -10.42
N PRO A 47 15.19 6.46 -11.72
CA PRO A 47 14.95 7.76 -12.34
C PRO A 47 13.52 8.23 -12.16
N VAL A 48 13.32 9.55 -12.15
CA VAL A 48 11.98 10.14 -12.05
C VAL A 48 11.27 10.04 -13.40
N TYR A 49 10.25 9.18 -13.47
CA TYR A 49 9.37 9.05 -14.62
C TYR A 49 8.17 9.99 -14.46
N ARG A 50 8.07 10.99 -15.34
CA ARG A 50 6.90 11.87 -15.44
C ARG A 50 6.12 11.47 -16.69
N ALA A 51 5.05 10.73 -16.51
CA ALA A 51 4.30 10.17 -17.61
C ALA A 51 2.78 10.38 -17.41
N SER A 52 2.08 10.48 -18.52
CA SER A 52 0.62 10.41 -18.62
C SER A 52 0.28 9.35 -19.65
N THR A 53 0.20 9.70 -20.92
CA THR A 53 -0.05 8.77 -22.02
C THR A 53 1.17 7.90 -22.28
N ILE A 54 0.94 6.61 -22.45
CA ILE A 54 1.97 5.61 -22.81
C ILE A 54 1.64 5.12 -24.22
N LEU A 55 2.65 5.12 -25.08
CA LEU A 55 2.52 4.58 -26.44
C LEU A 55 2.75 3.06 -26.43
N HIS A 56 1.96 2.35 -27.21
CA HIS A 56 2.05 0.91 -27.43
C HIS A 56 2.60 0.62 -28.81
N SER A 57 3.29 -0.51 -28.98
CA SER A 57 3.92 -0.88 -30.25
C SER A 57 2.93 -1.08 -31.39
N ASP A 58 1.73 -1.54 -31.08
CA ASP A 58 0.66 -1.84 -32.04
C ASP A 58 -0.71 -1.92 -31.36
N ALA A 59 -1.76 -2.10 -32.15
CA ALA A 59 -3.14 -2.18 -31.66
C ALA A 59 -3.35 -3.37 -30.72
N ARG A 60 -2.72 -4.51 -30.97
CA ARG A 60 -2.85 -5.69 -30.14
C ARG A 60 -2.23 -5.45 -28.74
N ALA A 61 -1.06 -4.82 -28.68
CA ALA A 61 -0.44 -4.44 -27.42
C ALA A 61 -1.31 -3.45 -26.63
N PHE A 62 -2.01 -2.55 -27.35
CA PHE A 62 -2.98 -1.65 -26.74
C PHE A 62 -4.22 -2.38 -26.22
N GLU A 63 -4.79 -3.31 -26.95
CA GLU A 63 -5.97 -4.09 -26.53
C GLU A 63 -5.69 -4.95 -25.31
N THR A 64 -4.49 -5.55 -25.22
CA THR A 64 -4.09 -6.42 -24.12
C THR A 64 -3.41 -5.68 -22.96
N ARG A 65 -3.37 -4.35 -22.96
CA ARG A 65 -2.65 -3.53 -21.95
C ARG A 65 -3.20 -3.67 -20.53
N HIS A 66 -4.49 -4.00 -20.40
CA HIS A 66 -5.18 -4.12 -19.12
C HIS A 66 -5.12 -5.54 -18.54
N ASP A 67 -4.00 -6.20 -18.69
CA ASP A 67 -3.78 -7.39 -17.89
C ASP A 67 -3.64 -6.97 -16.42
N ILE A 68 -4.76 -7.09 -15.71
CA ILE A 68 -4.89 -6.69 -14.29
C ILE A 68 -3.97 -7.49 -13.36
N PHE A 69 -3.41 -8.59 -13.84
CA PHE A 69 -2.46 -9.40 -13.08
C PHE A 69 -1.02 -8.91 -13.20
N ASP A 70 -0.72 -8.04 -14.16
CA ASP A 70 0.59 -7.39 -14.30
C ASP A 70 0.54 -5.94 -13.79
N ARG A 71 0.47 -5.80 -12.47
CA ARG A 71 0.33 -4.53 -11.77
C ARG A 71 1.45 -3.53 -12.07
N TYR A 72 2.66 -4.02 -12.30
CA TYR A 72 3.81 -3.15 -12.58
C TYR A 72 4.01 -2.83 -14.06
N LYS A 73 3.03 -3.18 -14.89
CA LYS A 73 3.04 -2.80 -16.30
C LYS A 73 2.68 -1.33 -16.47
N VAL A 74 3.55 -0.58 -17.11
CA VAL A 74 3.33 0.83 -17.41
C VAL A 74 2.34 0.93 -18.57
N VAL A 75 1.08 1.23 -18.27
CA VAL A 75 -0.01 1.33 -19.27
C VAL A 75 -0.60 2.74 -19.35
N TYR A 76 -0.54 3.48 -18.26
CA TYR A 76 -0.95 4.87 -18.15
C TYR A 76 -0.31 5.49 -16.91
N GLY A 77 0.24 6.68 -17.02
CA GLY A 77 1.03 7.29 -15.94
C GLY A 77 0.29 7.46 -14.62
N LEU A 78 -1.05 7.63 -14.65
CA LEU A 78 -1.87 7.69 -13.44
C LEU A 78 -1.90 6.36 -12.67
N LEU A 79 -1.83 5.23 -13.39
CA LEU A 79 -1.87 3.90 -12.76
C LEU A 79 -0.51 3.48 -12.19
N GLY A 80 0.52 4.21 -12.50
CA GLY A 80 1.85 4.02 -12.00
C GLY A 80 2.93 4.09 -13.08
N ALA A 81 4.15 4.26 -12.63
CA ALA A 81 5.37 4.33 -13.43
C ALA A 81 6.53 3.73 -12.62
N PRO A 82 7.69 3.45 -13.22
CA PRO A 82 8.80 2.84 -12.48
C PRO A 82 9.17 3.55 -11.17
N THR A 83 9.01 4.87 -11.10
CA THR A 83 9.29 5.64 -9.86
C THR A 83 8.30 5.29 -8.73
N THR A 84 7.00 5.17 -9.02
CA THR A 84 5.99 4.80 -8.02
C THR A 84 6.12 3.33 -7.64
N PHE A 85 6.33 2.46 -8.60
CA PHE A 85 6.53 1.03 -8.37
C PHE A 85 7.75 0.76 -7.48
N ALA A 86 8.85 1.48 -7.67
CA ALA A 86 10.04 1.37 -6.83
C ALA A 86 9.75 1.68 -5.36
N LEU A 87 8.91 2.69 -5.07
CA LEU A 87 8.50 3.01 -3.71
C LEU A 87 7.55 1.95 -3.14
N GLU A 88 6.58 1.48 -3.91
CA GLU A 88 5.66 0.42 -3.51
C GLU A 88 6.43 -0.87 -3.17
N GLU A 89 7.40 -1.26 -4.01
CA GLU A 89 8.29 -2.40 -3.74
C GLU A 89 9.10 -2.23 -2.46
N ALA A 90 9.64 -1.05 -2.22
CA ALA A 90 10.40 -0.77 -1.00
C ALA A 90 9.50 -0.89 0.24
N MET A 91 8.28 -0.36 0.19
CA MET A 91 7.33 -0.48 1.30
C MET A 91 6.92 -1.92 1.57
N ILE A 92 6.65 -2.71 0.53
CA ILE A 92 6.35 -4.15 0.66
C ILE A 92 7.52 -4.88 1.33
N ALA A 93 8.74 -4.64 0.87
CA ALA A 93 9.94 -5.30 1.42
C ALA A 93 10.17 -4.96 2.90
N LEU A 94 9.93 -3.71 3.29
CA LEU A 94 10.14 -3.24 4.67
C LEU A 94 9.05 -3.67 5.64
N THR A 95 7.80 -3.76 5.17
CA THR A 95 6.65 -4.07 6.03
C THR A 95 6.27 -5.54 6.03
N GLY A 96 6.80 -6.34 5.08
CA GLY A 96 6.34 -7.71 4.84
C GLY A 96 4.92 -7.79 4.26
N GLY A 97 4.38 -6.66 3.77
CA GLY A 97 3.06 -6.59 3.16
C GLY A 97 2.98 -7.39 1.86
N HIS A 98 1.76 -7.79 1.49
CA HIS A 98 1.52 -8.46 0.21
C HIS A 98 1.58 -7.46 -0.94
N ASP A 99 1.08 -6.26 -0.70
CA ASP A 99 0.95 -5.21 -1.70
C ASP A 99 0.96 -3.81 -1.07
N ALA A 100 1.22 -2.78 -1.86
CA ALA A 100 1.21 -1.39 -1.45
C ALA A 100 0.57 -0.51 -2.54
N VAL A 101 -0.18 0.49 -2.13
CA VAL A 101 -0.79 1.49 -3.02
C VAL A 101 -0.45 2.88 -2.52
N LEU A 102 0.08 3.71 -3.41
CA LEU A 102 0.40 5.09 -3.08
C LEU A 102 -0.84 5.98 -3.21
N THR A 103 -0.99 6.89 -2.28
CA THR A 103 -2.05 7.90 -2.28
C THR A 103 -1.45 9.31 -2.18
N SER A 104 -2.26 10.33 -2.46
CA SER A 104 -1.81 11.72 -2.47
C SER A 104 -1.53 12.30 -1.07
N SER A 105 -2.00 11.64 -0.02
CA SER A 105 -1.79 12.06 1.38
C SER A 105 -2.05 10.92 2.36
N GLY A 106 -1.54 11.04 3.60
CA GLY A 106 -1.82 10.08 4.66
C GLY A 106 -3.32 9.97 4.97
N LEU A 107 -4.05 11.07 4.99
CA LEU A 107 -5.51 11.02 5.17
C LEU A 107 -6.20 10.29 4.01
N SER A 108 -5.75 10.47 2.77
CA SER A 108 -6.26 9.68 1.64
C SER A 108 -5.98 8.20 1.81
N ALA A 109 -4.82 7.82 2.35
CA ALA A 109 -4.51 6.41 2.64
C ALA A 109 -5.52 5.82 3.63
N VAL A 110 -5.79 6.51 4.73
CA VAL A 110 -6.78 6.09 5.73
C VAL A 110 -8.18 6.01 5.14
N THR A 111 -8.64 7.07 4.48
CA THR A 111 -10.02 7.15 3.99
C THR A 111 -10.30 6.13 2.89
N ILE A 112 -9.36 5.92 1.95
CA ILE A 112 -9.48 4.91 0.90
C ILE A 112 -9.50 3.51 1.51
N SER A 113 -8.64 3.22 2.50
CA SER A 113 -8.63 1.94 3.19
C SER A 113 -9.97 1.66 3.84
N LEU A 114 -10.52 2.59 4.60
CA LEU A 114 -11.84 2.43 5.23
C LEU A 114 -12.94 2.22 4.19
N LEU A 115 -13.01 3.06 3.15
CA LEU A 115 -14.01 2.95 2.09
C LEU A 115 -13.92 1.63 1.29
N SER A 116 -12.73 1.03 1.21
CA SER A 116 -12.54 -0.24 0.49
C SER A 116 -13.17 -1.44 1.21
N PHE A 117 -13.35 -1.36 2.53
CA PHE A 117 -13.85 -2.46 3.35
C PHE A 117 -15.23 -2.21 3.95
N MET A 118 -15.75 -0.99 3.87
CA MET A 118 -16.98 -0.58 4.55
C MET A 118 -18.14 -0.36 3.56
N SER A 119 -19.31 -0.78 3.98
CA SER A 119 -20.58 -0.56 3.27
C SER A 119 -21.62 0.02 4.25
N ALA A 120 -22.72 0.55 3.71
CA ALA A 120 -23.84 1.00 4.53
C ALA A 120 -24.37 -0.15 5.41
N GLY A 121 -24.56 0.11 6.70
CA GLY A 121 -24.97 -0.88 7.70
C GLY A 121 -23.82 -1.61 8.40
N ASP A 122 -22.58 -1.42 7.95
CA ASP A 122 -21.40 -1.98 8.64
C ASP A 122 -21.05 -1.16 9.88
N HIS A 123 -20.35 -1.82 10.82
CA HIS A 123 -19.85 -1.23 12.04
C HIS A 123 -18.32 -1.12 12.00
N LEU A 124 -17.82 0.06 12.36
CA LEU A 124 -16.40 0.40 12.53
C LEU A 124 -16.09 0.55 14.02
N LEU A 125 -15.14 -0.24 14.52
CA LEU A 125 -14.47 0.04 15.79
C LEU A 125 -13.19 0.83 15.50
N ILE A 126 -13.00 1.98 16.13
CA ILE A 126 -11.85 2.84 15.92
C ILE A 126 -11.35 3.39 17.25
N THR A 127 -10.03 3.47 17.41
CA THR A 127 -9.45 4.00 18.65
C THR A 127 -9.86 5.45 18.91
N ASP A 128 -10.17 5.79 20.15
CA ASP A 128 -10.54 7.17 20.53
C ASP A 128 -9.38 8.15 20.41
N SER A 129 -8.14 7.64 20.46
CA SER A 129 -6.91 8.40 20.27
C SER A 129 -6.51 8.63 18.80
N VAL A 130 -7.41 8.33 17.86
CA VAL A 130 -7.14 8.46 16.42
C VAL A 130 -6.89 9.90 15.99
N TYR A 131 -6.08 10.06 14.95
CA TYR A 131 -5.80 11.35 14.30
C TYR A 131 -7.08 12.12 13.96
N TRP A 132 -7.15 13.40 14.37
CA TRP A 132 -8.36 14.22 14.27
C TRP A 132 -9.02 14.24 12.89
N PRO A 133 -8.31 14.40 11.76
CA PRO A 133 -8.94 14.34 10.44
C PRO A 133 -9.57 12.99 10.10
N THR A 134 -9.04 11.88 10.63
CA THR A 134 -9.66 10.55 10.51
C THR A 134 -10.98 10.51 11.29
N ARG A 135 -11.00 11.02 12.53
CA ARG A 135 -12.23 11.15 13.32
C ARG A 135 -13.27 12.00 12.59
N ALA A 136 -12.87 13.17 12.09
CA ALA A 136 -13.77 14.06 11.36
C ALA A 136 -14.35 13.36 10.09
N PHE A 137 -13.55 12.55 9.40
CA PHE A 137 -14.03 11.76 8.27
C PHE A 137 -15.05 10.71 8.71
N CYS A 138 -14.82 10.00 9.81
CA CYS A 138 -15.75 9.02 10.35
C CYS A 138 -17.07 9.69 10.74
N ASP A 139 -17.03 10.77 11.50
CA ASP A 139 -18.21 11.44 12.04
C ASP A 139 -19.05 12.16 10.97
N GLN A 140 -18.36 12.80 10.01
CA GLN A 140 -19.01 13.70 9.04
C GLN A 140 -19.30 13.01 7.70
N THR A 141 -18.55 11.97 7.34
CA THR A 141 -18.65 11.32 6.04
C THR A 141 -19.14 9.89 6.14
N LEU A 142 -18.44 9.00 6.84
CA LEU A 142 -18.82 7.60 6.95
C LEU A 142 -20.21 7.42 7.60
N SER A 143 -20.49 8.16 8.67
CA SER A 143 -21.81 8.13 9.34
C SER A 143 -22.95 8.53 8.39
N ARG A 144 -22.72 9.50 7.50
CA ARG A 144 -23.70 9.88 6.46
C ARG A 144 -23.91 8.81 5.40
N PHE A 145 -22.92 7.94 5.19
CA PHE A 145 -23.03 6.78 4.30
C PHE A 145 -23.59 5.54 4.99
N GLY A 146 -24.08 5.70 6.23
CA GLY A 146 -24.76 4.63 6.97
C GLY A 146 -23.82 3.65 7.66
N VAL A 147 -22.55 4.03 7.87
CA VAL A 147 -21.61 3.27 8.70
C VAL A 147 -21.80 3.66 10.15
N ASP A 148 -21.97 2.67 11.05
CA ASP A 148 -22.00 2.88 12.50
C ASP A 148 -20.57 2.90 13.06
N VAL A 149 -20.21 3.97 13.79
CA VAL A 149 -18.86 4.19 14.29
C VAL A 149 -18.85 4.16 15.82
N THR A 150 -18.03 3.29 16.39
CA THR A 150 -17.80 3.23 17.84
C THR A 150 -16.33 3.50 18.14
N TYR A 151 -16.08 4.48 19.00
CA TYR A 151 -14.74 4.79 19.50
C TYR A 151 -14.46 3.97 20.75
N TYR A 152 -13.29 3.32 20.79
CA TYR A 152 -12.88 2.52 21.93
C TYR A 152 -11.65 3.12 22.62
N ASP A 153 -11.52 2.86 23.92
CA ASP A 153 -10.37 3.27 24.72
C ASP A 153 -9.09 2.63 24.16
N PRO A 154 -8.03 3.39 23.84
CA PRO A 154 -6.79 2.85 23.30
C PRO A 154 -6.10 1.81 24.21
N THR A 155 -6.44 1.80 25.51
CA THR A 155 -5.88 0.84 26.48
C THR A 155 -6.76 -0.39 26.72
N ILE A 156 -7.83 -0.57 25.93
CA ILE A 156 -8.83 -1.63 26.11
C ILE A 156 -8.25 -3.06 26.05
N GLY A 157 -7.20 -3.28 25.25
CA GLY A 157 -6.60 -4.60 25.04
C GLY A 157 -7.65 -5.65 24.61
N ALA A 158 -7.57 -6.85 25.17
CA ALA A 158 -8.46 -7.96 24.82
C ALA A 158 -9.95 -7.68 25.11
N TYR A 159 -10.29 -6.72 25.96
CA TYR A 159 -11.70 -6.36 26.22
C TYR A 159 -12.44 -5.78 25.01
N ILE A 160 -11.71 -5.45 23.92
CA ILE A 160 -12.29 -5.01 22.65
C ILE A 160 -13.30 -6.04 22.10
N GLU A 161 -13.12 -7.33 22.40
CA GLU A 161 -14.04 -8.40 22.02
C GLU A 161 -15.50 -8.08 22.41
N SER A 162 -15.70 -7.45 23.57
CA SER A 162 -17.04 -7.07 24.05
C SER A 162 -17.74 -6.00 23.20
N LEU A 163 -16.99 -5.27 22.38
CA LEU A 163 -17.53 -4.23 21.49
C LEU A 163 -17.77 -4.74 20.06
N ILE A 164 -17.34 -5.97 19.75
CA ILE A 164 -17.55 -6.57 18.43
C ILE A 164 -19.01 -6.96 18.26
N ARG A 165 -19.61 -6.53 17.15
CA ARG A 165 -21.00 -6.82 16.77
C ARG A 165 -21.03 -7.72 15.53
N PRO A 166 -22.17 -8.36 15.23
CA PRO A 166 -22.29 -9.19 14.00
C PRO A 166 -21.99 -8.43 12.71
N ASN A 167 -22.19 -7.13 12.68
CA ASN A 167 -21.90 -6.24 11.56
C ASN A 167 -20.57 -5.49 11.70
N THR A 168 -19.73 -5.78 12.69
CA THR A 168 -18.39 -5.21 12.78
C THR A 168 -17.55 -5.72 11.60
N ARG A 169 -17.07 -4.80 10.79
CA ARG A 169 -16.30 -5.11 9.59
C ARG A 169 -14.84 -4.73 9.71
N VAL A 170 -14.57 -3.64 10.39
CA VAL A 170 -13.20 -3.10 10.54
C VAL A 170 -12.95 -2.73 12.00
N ILE A 171 -11.78 -3.06 12.50
CA ILE A 171 -11.18 -2.53 13.71
C ILE A 171 -9.97 -1.70 13.26
N PHE A 172 -10.04 -0.39 13.50
CA PHE A 172 -8.97 0.54 13.11
C PHE A 172 -8.10 0.86 14.32
N LEU A 173 -6.82 0.58 14.18
CA LEU A 173 -5.79 0.78 15.20
C LEU A 173 -4.87 1.96 14.79
N GLU A 174 -4.47 2.77 15.76
CA GLU A 174 -3.43 3.79 15.59
C GLU A 174 -2.59 3.82 16.87
N SER A 175 -1.34 3.38 16.77
CA SER A 175 -0.44 3.26 17.92
C SER A 175 0.98 3.70 17.53
N PRO A 176 1.58 4.66 18.22
CA PRO A 176 0.99 5.46 19.32
C PRO A 176 -0.19 6.32 18.87
N GLY A 177 -1.11 6.61 19.79
CA GLY A 177 -2.27 7.47 19.58
C GLY A 177 -1.86 8.91 19.23
N SER A 178 -2.70 9.60 18.44
CA SER A 178 -2.53 11.01 18.10
C SER A 178 -2.72 11.89 19.35
N MET A 179 -1.83 12.85 19.57
CA MET A 179 -1.86 13.82 20.67
C MET A 179 -1.59 13.26 22.06
N THR A 180 -2.10 12.12 22.42
CA THR A 180 -2.06 11.54 23.76
C THR A 180 -0.99 10.47 23.91
N PHE A 181 -0.52 9.90 22.78
CA PHE A 181 0.61 8.97 22.66
C PHE A 181 0.44 7.62 23.40
N GLU A 182 -0.77 7.20 23.73
CA GLU A 182 -0.99 5.85 24.26
C GLU A 182 -0.53 4.79 23.26
N VAL A 183 0.15 3.79 23.79
CA VAL A 183 0.56 2.60 23.02
C VAL A 183 -0.44 1.49 23.28
N GLN A 184 -1.09 1.03 22.21
CA GLN A 184 -2.07 -0.05 22.29
C GLN A 184 -1.37 -1.41 22.42
N ASP A 185 -1.99 -2.34 23.16
CA ASP A 185 -1.62 -3.75 23.14
C ASP A 185 -2.18 -4.42 21.88
N ILE A 186 -1.54 -4.15 20.73
CA ILE A 186 -1.98 -4.67 19.44
C ILE A 186 -2.06 -6.20 19.42
N PRO A 187 -1.07 -6.97 19.98
CA PRO A 187 -1.17 -8.42 20.04
C PRO A 187 -2.39 -8.95 20.82
N ALA A 188 -2.89 -8.19 21.79
CA ALA A 188 -4.09 -8.59 22.55
C ALA A 188 -5.38 -8.23 21.79
N ILE A 189 -5.34 -7.31 20.81
CA ILE A 189 -6.49 -6.90 20.01
C ILE A 189 -6.65 -7.78 18.76
N THR A 190 -5.55 -8.28 18.19
CA THR A 190 -5.52 -9.05 16.95
C THR A 190 -5.39 -10.53 17.17
#